data_058a699013fb4b643f086cfc73efe655
#
_entry.id   058a699013fb4b643f086cfc73efe655
#
_cell.length_a   1.000
_cell.length_b   1.000
_cell.length_c   1.000
_cell.angle_alpha   90.00
_cell.angle_beta   90.00
_cell.angle_gamma   90.00
#
_symmetry.space_group_name_H-M   'P 1'
#
loop_
_entity.id
_entity.type
_entity.pdbx_description
1 polymer ?
#
loop_
_entity_poly.entity_id
_entity_poly.type
_entity_poly.pdbx_seq_one_letter_code
_entity_poly.pdbx_strand_id
1 'polypeptide(L)'
;MRIDAISIGKDPPREVNVIIEVPVGGEPIKYEMDKEAGTLVVDRFLYTAMRYPGNYGFIPHTLSGDGDPCDVLVANTRAIVPGAVMSVRPVGVLLMEDEAGGDEKIIAVPSSKLTQRYDKVRTYSDLPDITLQQIQHFFEHYKDLEPGKWVKVLRWGGAEDAHRLIAEGIARAKGK
;
A
#
# COMPACT_ATOMS: atom_id res chain seq x y z
N MET A 1 -16.49 7.03 8.57
CA MET A 1 -16.63 5.86 7.65
C MET A 1 -16.71 4.59 8.48
N ARG A 2 -17.54 3.64 8.07
CA ARG A 2 -17.64 2.33 8.74
C ARG A 2 -16.70 1.34 8.05
N ILE A 3 -15.47 1.28 8.50
CA ILE A 3 -14.41 0.46 7.90
C ILE A 3 -14.75 -1.04 8.03
N ASP A 4 -15.36 -1.43 9.14
CA ASP A 4 -15.84 -2.79 9.40
C ASP A 4 -16.85 -3.30 8.37
N ALA A 5 -17.60 -2.40 7.73
CA ALA A 5 -18.58 -2.70 6.71
C ALA A 5 -18.00 -2.74 5.28
N ILE A 6 -16.75 -2.34 5.08
CA ILE A 6 -16.09 -2.35 3.78
C ILE A 6 -15.57 -3.76 3.50
N SER A 7 -16.03 -4.37 2.41
CA SER A 7 -15.57 -5.70 2.00
C SER A 7 -14.07 -5.70 1.70
N ILE A 8 -13.39 -6.79 2.04
CA ILE A 8 -11.99 -7.01 1.64
C ILE A 8 -11.79 -7.11 0.13
N GLY A 9 -12.85 -7.39 -0.62
CA GLY A 9 -12.79 -7.50 -2.08
C GLY A 9 -13.49 -8.73 -2.61
N LYS A 10 -13.46 -8.85 -3.94
CA LYS A 10 -14.21 -9.88 -4.68
C LYS A 10 -13.55 -11.25 -4.66
N ASP A 11 -12.22 -11.31 -4.74
CA ASP A 11 -11.45 -12.56 -4.83
C ASP A 11 -10.11 -12.44 -4.07
N PRO A 12 -10.13 -12.27 -2.74
CA PRO A 12 -8.88 -12.22 -1.98
C PRO A 12 -8.11 -13.55 -2.05
N PRO A 13 -6.79 -13.52 -2.19
CA PRO A 13 -5.88 -12.38 -2.22
C PRO A 13 -5.61 -11.82 -3.63
N ARG A 14 -6.26 -12.31 -4.67
CA ARG A 14 -5.97 -11.94 -6.07
C ARG A 14 -6.60 -10.63 -6.51
N GLU A 15 -7.75 -10.31 -5.97
CA GLU A 15 -8.44 -9.05 -6.20
C GLU A 15 -9.02 -8.58 -4.86
N VAL A 16 -8.53 -7.44 -4.36
CA VAL A 16 -8.86 -6.90 -3.04
C VAL A 16 -9.27 -5.43 -3.15
N ASN A 17 -9.96 -4.96 -2.12
CA ASN A 17 -10.24 -3.54 -1.94
C ASN A 17 -9.14 -2.88 -1.11
N VAL A 18 -8.79 -1.67 -1.49
CA VAL A 18 -7.87 -0.81 -0.74
C VAL A 18 -8.59 0.48 -0.36
N ILE A 19 -8.49 0.86 0.89
CA ILE A 19 -8.95 2.17 1.36
C ILE A 19 -7.78 3.12 1.18
N ILE A 20 -7.94 4.13 0.33
CA ILE A 20 -6.87 5.08 0.02
C ILE A 20 -6.75 6.12 1.10
N GLU A 21 -5.54 6.33 1.60
CA GLU A 21 -5.22 7.34 2.61
C GLU A 21 -4.45 8.51 2.01
N VAL A 22 -3.51 8.25 1.10
CA VAL A 22 -2.64 9.27 0.50
C VAL A 22 -2.72 9.18 -1.02
N PRO A 23 -3.03 10.29 -1.72
CA PRO A 23 -3.10 10.28 -3.18
C PRO A 23 -1.71 10.32 -3.83
N VAL A 24 -1.56 9.73 -5.01
CA VAL A 24 -0.34 9.86 -5.80
C VAL A 24 -0.04 11.34 -6.10
N GLY A 25 1.20 11.75 -5.90
CA GLY A 25 1.67 13.10 -6.23
C GLY A 25 1.06 14.22 -5.38
N GLY A 26 0.34 13.89 -4.32
CA GLY A 26 -0.21 14.86 -3.38
C GLY A 26 0.88 15.58 -2.58
N GLU A 27 0.50 16.58 -1.78
CA GLU A 27 1.43 17.25 -0.89
C GLU A 27 2.14 16.23 0.04
N PRO A 28 3.35 16.56 0.54
CA PRO A 28 4.10 15.68 1.44
C PRO A 28 3.45 15.56 2.83
N ILE A 29 2.29 14.97 2.88
CA ILE A 29 1.49 14.77 4.09
C ILE A 29 1.14 13.30 4.17
N LYS A 30 1.44 12.66 5.31
CA LYS A 30 0.96 11.33 5.61
C LYS A 30 -0.38 11.42 6.34
N TYR A 31 -1.41 10.88 5.71
CA TYR A 31 -2.71 10.65 6.33
C TYR A 31 -2.82 9.21 6.81
N GLU A 32 -3.54 8.99 7.86
CA GLU A 32 -3.81 7.68 8.41
C GLU A 32 -5.29 7.57 8.80
N MET A 33 -5.88 6.42 8.57
CA MET A 33 -7.25 6.16 8.95
C MET A 33 -7.32 5.81 10.45
N ASP A 34 -7.97 6.67 11.22
CA ASP A 34 -8.43 6.29 12.55
C ASP A 34 -9.59 5.31 12.39
N LYS A 35 -9.31 4.03 12.63
CA LYS A 35 -10.26 2.94 12.36
C LYS A 35 -11.41 2.93 13.36
N GLU A 36 -11.21 3.44 14.57
CA GLU A 36 -12.25 3.56 15.59
C GLU A 36 -13.17 4.74 15.29
N ALA A 37 -12.61 5.91 15.02
CA ALA A 37 -13.36 7.11 14.67
C ALA A 37 -13.94 7.07 13.25
N GLY A 38 -13.36 6.24 12.37
CA GLY A 38 -13.80 6.13 10.98
C GLY A 38 -13.49 7.35 10.12
N THR A 39 -12.42 8.06 10.45
CA THR A 39 -12.02 9.27 9.73
C THR A 39 -10.51 9.29 9.46
N LEU A 40 -10.11 10.05 8.44
CA LEU A 40 -8.70 10.31 8.18
C LEU A 40 -8.17 11.36 9.16
N VAL A 41 -6.99 11.10 9.69
CA VAL A 41 -6.24 12.05 10.51
C VAL A 41 -4.91 12.38 9.82
N VAL A 42 -4.41 13.56 10.06
CA VAL A 42 -3.04 13.92 9.65
C VAL A 42 -2.09 13.26 10.64
N ASP A 43 -1.36 12.25 10.19
CA ASP A 43 -0.33 11.61 11.02
C ASP A 43 0.87 12.54 11.16
N ARG A 44 1.41 13.02 10.05
CA ARG A 44 2.51 13.99 10.04
C ARG A 44 2.70 14.64 8.68
N PHE A 45 3.36 15.80 8.67
CA PHE A 45 4.00 16.31 7.48
C PHE A 45 5.30 15.54 7.25
N LEU A 46 5.56 15.08 6.04
CA LEU A 46 6.86 14.48 5.72
C LEU A 46 7.95 15.54 5.89
N TYR A 47 9.10 15.16 6.43
CA TYR A 47 10.22 16.08 6.58
C TYR A 47 10.92 16.33 5.25
N THR A 48 10.89 15.35 4.33
CA THR A 48 11.36 15.54 2.96
C THR A 48 10.27 16.19 2.10
N ALA A 49 10.67 16.79 1.00
CA ALA A 49 9.74 17.33 -0.01
C ALA A 49 9.19 16.24 -0.96
N MET A 50 9.39 14.96 -0.63
CA MET A 50 8.98 13.85 -1.48
C MET A 50 7.47 13.68 -1.51
N ARG A 51 6.97 13.21 -2.65
CA ARG A 51 5.55 12.90 -2.87
C ARG A 51 5.38 11.41 -3.06
N TYR A 52 4.27 10.85 -2.61
CA TYR A 52 3.98 9.42 -2.81
C TYR A 52 3.92 9.09 -4.30
N PRO A 53 4.62 8.04 -4.75
CA PRO A 53 4.70 7.67 -6.17
C PRO A 53 3.50 6.84 -6.66
N GLY A 54 2.55 6.56 -5.82
CA GLY A 54 1.31 5.86 -6.10
C GLY A 54 0.26 6.21 -5.06
N ASN A 55 -0.97 5.78 -5.27
CA ASN A 55 -2.00 5.90 -4.24
C ASN A 55 -1.73 4.90 -3.12
N TYR A 56 -1.63 5.39 -1.90
CA TYR A 56 -1.23 4.60 -0.75
C TYR A 56 -2.40 4.41 0.20
N GLY A 57 -2.54 3.21 0.73
CA GLY A 57 -3.59 2.88 1.68
C GLY A 57 -3.42 1.49 2.25
N PHE A 58 -4.50 0.85 2.64
CA PHE A 58 -4.46 -0.46 3.29
C PHE A 58 -5.63 -1.35 2.85
N ILE A 59 -5.45 -2.66 3.04
CA ILE A 59 -6.48 -3.67 2.79
C ILE A 59 -7.29 -3.86 4.08
N PRO A 60 -8.62 -3.65 4.08
CA PRO A 60 -9.44 -3.90 5.26
C PRO A 60 -9.46 -5.40 5.61
N HIS A 61 -9.71 -5.73 6.86
CA HIS A 61 -9.78 -7.11 7.38
C HIS A 61 -8.47 -7.90 7.22
N THR A 62 -7.33 -7.22 7.27
CA THR A 62 -6.00 -7.83 7.29
C THR A 62 -5.17 -7.29 8.45
N LEU A 63 -4.16 -8.07 8.88
CA LEU A 63 -3.15 -7.65 9.82
C LEU A 63 -1.77 -8.13 9.36
N SER A 64 -0.82 -7.22 9.26
CA SER A 64 0.59 -7.53 9.07
C SER A 64 1.25 -8.00 10.37
N GLY A 65 2.51 -8.35 10.31
CA GLY A 65 3.26 -8.82 11.47
C GLY A 65 3.42 -7.81 12.60
N ASP A 66 3.35 -6.52 12.28
CA ASP A 66 3.39 -5.40 13.24
C ASP A 66 2.04 -5.10 13.91
N GLY A 67 0.96 -5.75 13.45
CA GLY A 67 -0.38 -5.58 13.99
C GLY A 67 -1.23 -4.53 13.29
N ASP A 68 -0.68 -3.84 12.30
CA ASP A 68 -1.41 -2.92 11.42
C ASP A 68 -1.95 -3.66 10.19
N PRO A 69 -2.96 -3.14 9.50
CA PRO A 69 -3.42 -3.69 8.23
C PRO A 69 -2.32 -3.75 7.19
N CYS A 70 -2.47 -4.64 6.20
CA CYS A 70 -1.53 -4.73 5.09
C CYS A 70 -1.52 -3.42 4.27
N ASP A 71 -0.38 -2.76 4.22
CA ASP A 71 -0.15 -1.56 3.43
C ASP A 71 -0.05 -1.86 1.94
N VAL A 72 -0.63 -0.99 1.12
CA VAL A 72 -0.63 -1.11 -0.33
C VAL A 72 -0.26 0.20 -1.00
N LEU A 73 0.66 0.14 -1.96
CA LEU A 73 0.86 1.22 -2.94
C LEU A 73 0.24 0.78 -4.28
N VAL A 74 -0.75 1.53 -4.74
CA VAL A 74 -1.36 1.29 -6.05
C VAL A 74 -0.64 2.10 -7.11
N ALA A 75 0.05 1.40 -8.00
CA ALA A 75 0.81 2.00 -9.08
C ALA A 75 -0.15 2.44 -10.20
N ASN A 76 -0.55 3.72 -10.18
CA ASN A 76 -1.35 4.31 -11.24
C ASN A 76 -1.08 5.82 -11.35
N THR A 77 -1.50 6.41 -12.45
CA THR A 77 -1.17 7.80 -12.80
C THR A 77 -2.20 8.84 -12.36
N ARG A 78 -3.32 8.42 -11.77
CA ARG A 78 -4.39 9.31 -11.33
C ARG A 78 -4.49 9.33 -9.82
N ALA A 79 -4.59 10.52 -9.25
CA ALA A 79 -4.82 10.68 -7.82
C ALA A 79 -6.24 10.27 -7.45
N ILE A 80 -6.35 9.40 -6.46
CA ILE A 80 -7.62 8.95 -5.90
C ILE A 80 -7.93 9.77 -4.64
N VAL A 81 -9.17 10.17 -4.49
CA VAL A 81 -9.61 10.93 -3.31
C VAL A 81 -9.38 10.09 -2.05
N PRO A 82 -8.69 10.64 -1.03
CA PRO A 82 -8.52 9.96 0.25
C PRO A 82 -9.85 9.55 0.87
N GLY A 83 -9.92 8.32 1.37
CA GLY A 83 -11.15 7.70 1.87
C GLY A 83 -11.92 6.89 0.82
N ALA A 84 -11.60 7.01 -0.46
CA ALA A 84 -12.21 6.16 -1.48
C ALA A 84 -11.74 4.72 -1.38
N VAL A 85 -12.62 3.79 -1.71
CA VAL A 85 -12.31 2.35 -1.81
C VAL A 85 -12.06 2.00 -3.26
N MET A 86 -10.95 1.33 -3.50
CA MET A 86 -10.47 1.00 -4.83
C MET A 86 -10.24 -0.50 -4.96
N SER A 87 -10.84 -1.13 -5.98
CA SER A 87 -10.55 -2.53 -6.32
C SER A 87 -9.22 -2.62 -7.06
N VAL A 88 -8.32 -3.48 -6.57
CA VAL A 88 -6.97 -3.63 -7.10
C VAL A 88 -6.56 -5.08 -7.25
N ARG A 89 -5.56 -5.33 -8.10
CA ARG A 89 -4.87 -6.62 -8.20
C ARG A 89 -3.45 -6.49 -7.64
N PRO A 90 -3.10 -7.19 -6.57
CA PRO A 90 -1.72 -7.27 -6.10
C PRO A 90 -0.82 -7.93 -7.14
N VAL A 91 0.31 -7.29 -7.45
CA VAL A 91 1.26 -7.75 -8.47
C VAL A 91 2.68 -7.95 -7.92
N GLY A 92 2.93 -7.54 -6.70
CA GLY A 92 4.22 -7.72 -6.05
C GLY A 92 4.26 -7.15 -4.66
N VAL A 93 5.43 -7.19 -4.07
CA VAL A 93 5.70 -6.65 -2.73
C VAL A 93 7.11 -6.10 -2.67
N LEU A 94 7.27 -4.97 -2.01
CA LEU A 94 8.57 -4.42 -1.62
C LEU A 94 8.82 -4.79 -0.16
N LEU A 95 9.78 -5.68 0.06
CA LEU A 95 10.19 -6.11 1.39
C LEU A 95 11.24 -5.17 1.93
N MET A 96 10.97 -4.62 3.10
CA MET A 96 11.81 -3.63 3.75
C MET A 96 11.96 -3.95 5.23
N GLU A 97 12.89 -3.28 5.87
CA GLU A 97 12.99 -3.17 7.32
C GLU A 97 13.29 -1.73 7.71
N ASP A 98 12.82 -1.34 8.87
CA ASP A 98 13.08 -0.05 9.47
C ASP A 98 13.44 -0.21 10.96
N GLU A 99 13.54 0.89 11.68
CA GLU A 99 13.90 0.90 13.12
C GLU A 99 12.93 0.09 14.00
N ALA A 100 11.70 -0.15 13.53
CA ALA A 100 10.69 -0.95 14.24
C ALA A 100 10.67 -2.43 13.83
N GLY A 101 11.40 -2.80 12.76
CA GLY A 101 11.48 -4.17 12.27
C GLY A 101 11.08 -4.34 10.80
N GLY A 102 10.61 -5.53 10.45
CA GLY A 102 10.17 -5.84 9.10
C GLY A 102 8.94 -5.02 8.69
N ASP A 103 8.97 -4.56 7.45
CA ASP A 103 7.88 -3.79 6.83
C ASP A 103 7.69 -4.27 5.38
N GLU A 104 6.46 -4.45 4.97
CA GLU A 104 6.12 -4.91 3.62
C GLU A 104 5.16 -3.92 2.99
N LYS A 105 5.44 -3.54 1.76
CA LYS A 105 4.51 -2.72 0.96
C LYS A 105 4.01 -3.55 -0.20
N ILE A 106 2.76 -3.95 -0.16
CA ILE A 106 2.10 -4.61 -1.30
C ILE A 106 2.05 -3.61 -2.44
N ILE A 107 2.44 -4.05 -3.63
CA ILE A 107 2.35 -3.26 -4.85
C ILE A 107 1.19 -3.81 -5.67
N ALA A 108 0.27 -2.95 -6.05
CA ALA A 108 -0.92 -3.34 -6.78
C ALA A 108 -1.17 -2.43 -7.97
N VAL A 109 -2.03 -2.88 -8.86
CA VAL A 109 -2.56 -2.10 -9.99
C VAL A 109 -4.09 -2.08 -9.92
N PRO A 110 -4.76 -1.06 -10.48
CA PRO A 110 -6.20 -1.04 -10.56
C PRO A 110 -6.76 -2.31 -11.22
N SER A 111 -7.88 -2.81 -10.72
CA SER A 111 -8.56 -3.96 -11.34
C SER A 111 -9.07 -3.62 -12.73
N SER A 112 -9.25 -4.64 -13.58
CA SER A 112 -9.78 -4.50 -14.94
C SER A 112 -11.18 -3.84 -14.98
N LYS A 113 -11.95 -3.97 -13.90
CA LYS A 113 -13.24 -3.30 -13.75
C LYS A 113 -13.11 -1.77 -13.78
N LEU A 114 -12.02 -1.24 -13.22
CA LEU A 114 -11.79 0.20 -13.16
C LEU A 114 -11.11 0.74 -14.41
N THR A 115 -10.16 -0.03 -14.96
CA THR A 115 -9.44 0.34 -16.17
C THR A 115 -8.75 -0.87 -16.79
N GLN A 116 -8.71 -0.94 -18.10
CA GLN A 116 -7.97 -1.98 -18.85
C GLN A 116 -6.48 -1.65 -19.02
N ARG A 117 -6.05 -0.48 -18.58
CA ARG A 117 -4.68 0.01 -18.78
C ARG A 117 -3.61 -0.94 -18.23
N TYR A 118 -3.93 -1.68 -17.17
CA TYR A 118 -2.99 -2.54 -16.46
C TYR A 118 -3.25 -4.04 -16.65
N ASP A 119 -4.12 -4.42 -17.59
CA ASP A 119 -4.54 -5.81 -17.75
C ASP A 119 -3.38 -6.76 -18.10
N LYS A 120 -2.33 -6.25 -18.74
CA LYS A 120 -1.13 -7.02 -19.08
C LYS A 120 -0.10 -7.09 -17.96
N VAL A 121 -0.27 -6.31 -16.89
CA VAL A 121 0.61 -6.35 -15.72
C VAL A 121 0.16 -7.51 -14.84
N ARG A 122 0.98 -8.55 -14.78
CA ARG A 122 0.72 -9.75 -13.97
C ARG A 122 1.60 -9.86 -12.75
N THR A 123 2.81 -9.35 -12.85
CA THR A 123 3.75 -9.22 -11.74
C THR A 123 4.41 -7.84 -11.78
N TYR A 124 5.03 -7.43 -10.67
CA TYR A 124 5.62 -6.10 -10.56
C TYR A 124 6.60 -5.77 -11.71
N SER A 125 7.37 -6.75 -12.16
CA SER A 125 8.36 -6.55 -13.22
C SER A 125 7.76 -6.25 -14.61
N ASP A 126 6.46 -6.38 -14.78
CA ASP A 126 5.75 -5.93 -15.97
C ASP A 126 5.48 -4.41 -15.97
N LEU A 127 5.67 -3.76 -14.82
CA LEU A 127 5.64 -2.29 -14.75
C LEU A 127 6.90 -1.69 -15.36
N PRO A 128 6.84 -0.45 -15.86
CA PRO A 128 8.04 0.23 -16.35
C PRO A 128 9.13 0.30 -15.28
N ASP A 129 10.38 0.08 -15.65
CA ASP A 129 11.52 0.12 -14.74
C ASP A 129 11.59 1.42 -13.93
N ILE A 130 11.31 2.55 -14.57
CA ILE A 130 11.32 3.85 -13.88
C ILE A 130 10.25 3.91 -12.77
N THR A 131 9.10 3.26 -12.96
CA THR A 131 8.05 3.17 -11.92
C THR A 131 8.57 2.44 -10.69
N LEU A 132 9.23 1.30 -10.89
CA LEU A 132 9.82 0.51 -9.82
C LEU A 132 10.92 1.27 -9.08
N GLN A 133 11.78 1.96 -9.84
CA GLN A 133 12.84 2.80 -9.28
C GLN A 133 12.27 3.94 -8.43
N GLN A 134 11.23 4.62 -8.90
CA GLN A 134 10.59 5.69 -8.15
C GLN A 134 9.93 5.19 -6.85
N ILE A 135 9.27 4.03 -6.90
CA ILE A 135 8.65 3.42 -5.71
C ILE A 135 9.74 3.07 -4.69
N GLN A 136 10.78 2.38 -5.11
CA GLN A 136 11.86 1.97 -4.23
C GLN A 136 12.59 3.19 -3.63
N HIS A 137 12.95 4.16 -4.47
CA HIS A 137 13.60 5.39 -4.04
C HIS A 137 12.76 6.17 -3.02
N PHE A 138 11.46 6.26 -3.23
CA PHE A 138 10.56 6.91 -2.27
C PHE A 138 10.65 6.25 -0.89
N PHE A 139 10.46 4.95 -0.80
CA PHE A 139 10.49 4.26 0.49
C PHE A 139 11.88 4.23 1.14
N GLU A 140 12.94 4.24 0.35
CA GLU A 140 14.31 4.34 0.87
C GLU A 140 14.60 5.71 1.51
N HIS A 141 13.94 6.78 1.05
CA HIS A 141 14.35 8.15 1.36
C HIS A 141 13.30 9.05 2.03
N TYR A 142 12.03 8.66 2.05
CA TYR A 142 10.98 9.56 2.55
C TYR A 142 11.10 9.90 4.04
N LYS A 143 11.85 9.12 4.82
CA LYS A 143 12.15 9.36 6.24
C LYS A 143 13.54 9.93 6.49
N ASP A 144 14.33 10.25 5.47
CA ASP A 144 15.75 10.60 5.61
C ASP A 144 16.04 11.76 6.58
N LEU A 145 15.12 12.73 6.68
CA LEU A 145 15.28 13.89 7.54
C LEU A 145 14.65 13.70 8.92
N GLU A 146 14.04 12.57 9.20
CA GLU A 146 13.45 12.26 10.50
C GLU A 146 14.52 11.69 11.43
N PRO A 147 14.80 12.31 12.60
CA PRO A 147 15.85 11.82 13.52
C PRO A 147 15.58 10.40 13.99
N GLY A 148 16.59 9.53 13.88
CA GLY A 148 16.52 8.13 14.32
C GLY A 148 15.72 7.19 13.42
N LYS A 149 15.21 7.67 12.31
CA LYS A 149 14.47 6.87 11.34
C LYS A 149 15.38 6.43 10.20
N TRP A 150 15.16 5.20 9.73
CA TRP A 150 15.85 4.66 8.56
C TRP A 150 14.98 3.61 7.88
N VAL A 151 15.24 3.35 6.63
CA VAL A 151 14.61 2.29 5.85
C VAL A 151 15.68 1.57 5.04
N LYS A 152 15.62 0.25 5.03
CA LYS A 152 16.45 -0.60 4.18
C LYS A 152 15.54 -1.48 3.33
N VAL A 153 15.64 -1.32 2.02
CA VAL A 153 14.96 -2.22 1.08
C VAL A 153 15.76 -3.53 1.01
N LEU A 154 15.08 -4.64 1.20
CA LEU A 154 15.68 -5.97 1.15
C LEU A 154 15.58 -6.56 -0.25
N ARG A 155 14.38 -6.64 -0.80
CA ARG A 155 14.12 -7.15 -2.14
C ARG A 155 12.70 -6.88 -2.60
N TRP A 156 12.48 -7.03 -3.89
CA TRP A 156 11.14 -7.17 -4.47
C TRP A 156 10.71 -8.64 -4.43
N GLY A 157 9.42 -8.88 -4.23
CA GLY A 157 8.75 -10.16 -4.41
C GLY A 157 7.70 -10.07 -5.49
N GLY A 158 7.36 -11.19 -6.11
CA GLY A 158 6.36 -11.27 -7.17
C GLY A 158 4.91 -11.29 -6.66
N ALA A 159 3.96 -11.48 -7.60
CA ALA A 159 2.54 -11.54 -7.27
C ALA A 159 2.21 -12.65 -6.26
N GLU A 160 2.85 -13.81 -6.36
CA GLU A 160 2.62 -14.93 -5.43
C GLU A 160 3.07 -14.62 -4.01
N ASP A 161 4.19 -13.89 -3.84
CA ASP A 161 4.63 -13.40 -2.53
C ASP A 161 3.60 -12.45 -1.93
N ALA A 162 3.07 -11.52 -2.73
CA ALA A 162 2.02 -10.61 -2.31
C ALA A 162 0.74 -11.37 -1.89
N HIS A 163 0.31 -12.34 -2.68
CA HIS A 163 -0.86 -13.16 -2.37
C HIS A 163 -0.70 -13.93 -1.06
N ARG A 164 0.48 -14.50 -0.83
CA ARG A 164 0.80 -15.21 0.41
C ARG A 164 0.73 -14.28 1.63
N LEU A 165 1.35 -13.12 1.57
CA LEU A 165 1.34 -12.15 2.67
C LEU A 165 -0.06 -11.63 2.98
N ILE A 166 -0.88 -11.38 1.97
CA ILE A 166 -2.28 -10.97 2.15
C ILE A 166 -3.07 -12.12 2.80
N ALA A 167 -2.91 -13.36 2.34
CA ALA A 167 -3.60 -14.52 2.92
C ALA A 167 -3.23 -14.72 4.39
N GLU A 168 -1.95 -14.58 4.74
CA GLU A 168 -1.48 -14.60 6.12
C GLU A 168 -2.09 -13.46 6.94
N GLY A 169 -2.18 -12.26 6.37
CA GLY A 169 -2.80 -11.10 7.01
C GLY A 169 -4.30 -11.29 7.28
N ILE A 170 -5.01 -11.92 6.36
CA ILE A 170 -6.42 -12.32 6.54
C ILE A 170 -6.55 -13.32 7.70
N ALA A 171 -5.68 -14.32 7.73
CA ALA A 171 -5.70 -15.33 8.79
C ALA A 171 -5.44 -14.73 10.17
N ARG A 172 -4.47 -13.81 10.29
CA ARG A 172 -4.19 -13.10 11.55
C ARG A 172 -5.38 -12.25 12.01
N ALA A 173 -6.05 -11.56 11.09
CA ALA A 173 -7.22 -10.74 11.43
C ALA A 173 -8.40 -11.56 11.94
N LYS A 174 -8.58 -12.79 11.45
CA LYS A 174 -9.65 -13.71 11.92
C LYS A 174 -9.35 -14.34 13.27
N GLY A 175 -8.10 -14.39 13.67
CA GLY A 175 -7.66 -14.98 14.96
C GLY A 175 -7.71 -14.01 16.15
N LYS A 176 -8.09 -12.76 15.90
CA LYS A 176 -8.34 -11.73 16.93
C LYS A 176 -9.83 -11.53 17.10
#